data_ad6fd292abedeee6115f769bada1dcf8
#
_entry.id   ad6fd292abedeee6115f769bada1dcf8
#
_cell.length_a   1.000
_cell.length_b   1.000
_cell.length_c   1.000
_cell.angle_alpha   90.00
_cell.angle_beta   90.00
_cell.angle_gamma   90.00
#
_symmetry.space_group_name_H-M   'P 1'
#
loop_
_entity.id
_entity.type
_entity.pdbx_description
1 polymer ?
#
loop_
_entity_poly.entity_id
_entity_poly.type
_entity_poly.pdbx_seq_one_letter_code
_entity_poly.pdbx_strand_id
1 'polypeptide(L)'
;MVYGSAFVSDKTGKRRYREDIGRNFEDFVKGDIYEHRPGRTISEADNTWFTLLTMNTHPLHFDKEYVKDSEFGQILVNSCLTLSIVAGMSVSDVSQKAIANLG
;
A
#
# COMPACT_ATOMS: atom_id res chain seq x y z
N MET A 1 -19.47 8.29 -7.86
CA MET A 1 -19.09 8.63 -6.48
C MET A 1 -18.00 9.68 -6.51
N VAL A 2 -18.13 10.70 -5.69
CA VAL A 2 -17.06 11.70 -5.52
C VAL A 2 -16.04 11.14 -4.54
N TYR A 3 -14.79 11.08 -4.98
CA TYR A 3 -13.67 10.66 -4.17
C TYR A 3 -12.94 11.89 -3.62
N GLY A 4 -12.73 11.97 -2.31
CA GLY A 4 -12.05 13.09 -1.69
C GLY A 4 -12.62 13.48 -0.33
N SER A 5 -12.67 14.77 -0.05
CA SER A 5 -13.17 15.27 1.23
C SER A 5 -14.68 15.52 1.19
N ALA A 6 -15.39 15.00 2.18
CA ALA A 6 -16.81 15.26 2.37
C ALA A 6 -17.02 16.52 3.18
N PHE A 7 -18.00 17.35 2.77
CA PHE A 7 -18.38 18.52 3.53
C PHE A 7 -19.16 18.12 4.80
N VAL A 8 -18.74 18.68 5.92
CA VAL A 8 -19.40 18.50 7.21
C VAL A 8 -19.80 19.87 7.73
N SER A 9 -21.09 20.07 8.05
CA SER A 9 -21.56 21.33 8.59
C SER A 9 -20.94 21.65 9.96
N ASP A 10 -20.71 22.93 10.21
CA ASP A 10 -20.15 23.42 11.46
C ASP A 10 -21.11 24.42 12.09
N LYS A 11 -21.39 24.25 13.37
CA LYS A 11 -22.27 25.15 14.16
C LYS A 11 -21.69 26.55 14.32
N THR A 12 -20.40 26.74 14.06
CA THR A 12 -19.71 28.03 14.18
C THR A 12 -19.78 28.86 12.90
N GLY A 13 -20.42 28.37 11.84
CA GLY A 13 -20.49 29.01 10.53
C GLY A 13 -19.23 28.83 9.67
N LYS A 14 -18.24 28.11 10.14
CA LYS A 14 -17.06 27.77 9.36
C LYS A 14 -17.32 26.52 8.52
N ARG A 15 -16.68 26.46 7.34
CA ARG A 15 -16.70 25.24 6.53
C ARG A 15 -15.80 24.20 7.16
N ARG A 16 -16.32 23.00 7.29
CA ARG A 16 -15.62 21.87 7.89
C ARG A 16 -15.66 20.68 6.94
N TYR A 17 -14.49 20.08 6.70
CA TYR A 17 -14.33 18.95 5.78
C TYR A 17 -13.70 17.77 6.52
N ARG A 18 -14.13 16.59 6.13
CA ARG A 18 -13.53 15.33 6.59
C ARG A 18 -13.24 14.47 5.37
N GLU A 19 -12.10 13.80 5.34
CA GLU A 19 -11.78 12.87 4.28
C GLU A 19 -12.85 11.77 4.22
N ASP A 20 -13.28 11.46 3.01
CA ASP A 20 -14.14 10.32 2.73
C ASP A 20 -13.28 9.20 2.17
N ILE A 21 -12.90 8.27 3.05
CA ILE A 21 -11.96 7.18 2.74
C ILE A 21 -12.62 5.82 2.91
N GLY A 22 -12.23 4.89 2.03
CA GLY A 22 -12.78 3.54 2.01
C GLY A 22 -14.13 3.47 1.32
N ARG A 23 -14.61 2.25 1.11
CA ARG A 23 -15.86 1.96 0.42
C ARG A 23 -16.62 0.86 1.15
N ASN A 24 -17.93 0.93 1.10
CA ASN A 24 -18.79 -0.18 1.48
C ASN A 24 -18.96 -1.11 0.28
N PHE A 25 -19.43 -2.32 0.52
CA PHE A 25 -19.65 -3.30 -0.56
C PHE A 25 -20.50 -2.75 -1.70
N GLU A 26 -21.52 -1.99 -1.38
CA GLU A 26 -22.48 -1.42 -2.33
C GLU A 26 -21.87 -0.34 -3.22
N ASP A 27 -20.72 0.22 -2.83
CA ASP A 27 -20.05 1.29 -3.58
C ASP A 27 -19.22 0.73 -4.76
N PHE A 28 -18.94 -0.58 -4.76
CA PHE A 28 -18.15 -1.20 -5.80
C PHE A 28 -18.97 -1.52 -7.04
N VAL A 29 -18.47 -1.15 -8.20
CA VAL A 29 -19.05 -1.45 -9.50
C VAL A 29 -18.04 -2.26 -10.30
N LYS A 30 -18.47 -3.40 -10.83
CA LYS A 30 -17.60 -4.25 -11.66
C LYS A 30 -17.10 -3.48 -12.88
N GLY A 31 -15.78 -3.48 -13.08
CA GLY A 31 -15.13 -2.78 -14.18
C GLY A 31 -14.56 -1.42 -13.81
N ASP A 32 -14.88 -0.88 -12.63
CA ASP A 32 -14.27 0.37 -12.17
C ASP A 32 -12.77 0.21 -11.96
N ILE A 33 -12.05 1.28 -12.21
CA ILE A 33 -10.59 1.35 -12.03
C ILE A 33 -10.29 2.35 -10.91
N TYR A 34 -9.50 1.92 -9.93
CA TYR A 34 -9.04 2.76 -8.84
C TYR A 34 -7.55 3.02 -8.99
N GLU A 35 -7.19 4.27 -9.23
CA GLU A 35 -5.79 4.70 -9.31
C GLU A 35 -5.34 5.18 -7.94
N HIS A 36 -4.53 4.36 -7.27
CA HIS A 36 -4.08 4.65 -5.91
C HIS A 36 -3.00 5.73 -5.88
N ARG A 37 -3.08 6.61 -4.90
CA ARG A 37 -2.10 7.67 -4.63
C ARG A 37 -1.94 7.89 -3.12
N PRO A 38 -0.76 8.35 -2.65
CA PRO A 38 0.47 8.52 -3.41
C PRO A 38 1.17 7.20 -3.72
N GLY A 39 2.12 7.24 -4.65
CA GLY A 39 3.11 6.19 -4.82
C GLY A 39 4.35 6.48 -3.98
N ARG A 40 5.30 5.56 -3.97
CA ARG A 40 6.60 5.76 -3.33
C ARG A 40 7.69 4.96 -4.04
N THR A 41 8.93 5.39 -3.88
CA THR A 41 10.09 4.59 -4.27
C THR A 41 10.40 3.58 -3.18
N ILE A 42 10.67 2.34 -3.57
CA ILE A 42 11.18 1.30 -2.68
C ILE A 42 12.69 1.40 -2.67
N SER A 43 13.29 1.60 -1.49
CA SER A 43 14.74 1.64 -1.32
C SER A 43 15.30 0.27 -0.97
N GLU A 44 16.61 0.09 -1.15
CA GLU A 44 17.31 -1.12 -0.69
C GLU A 44 17.18 -1.29 0.83
N ALA A 45 17.18 -0.19 1.58
CA ALA A 45 16.98 -0.22 3.03
C ALA A 45 15.61 -0.78 3.40
N ASP A 46 14.54 -0.36 2.72
CA ASP A 46 13.20 -0.90 2.93
C ASP A 46 13.19 -2.42 2.78
N ASN A 47 13.81 -2.92 1.73
CA ASN A 47 13.86 -4.35 1.41
C ASN A 47 14.67 -5.13 2.44
N THR A 48 15.83 -4.62 2.83
CA THR A 48 16.68 -5.24 3.84
C THR A 48 15.97 -5.32 5.19
N TRP A 49 15.41 -4.21 5.66
CA TRP A 49 14.69 -4.16 6.94
C TRP A 49 13.49 -5.09 6.96
N PHE A 50 12.65 -5.04 5.94
CA PHE A 50 11.47 -5.90 5.85
C PHE A 50 11.85 -7.39 5.84
N THR A 51 12.84 -7.75 5.03
CA THR A 51 13.28 -9.14 4.88
C THR A 51 13.80 -9.70 6.20
N LEU A 52 14.67 -8.95 6.88
CA LEU A 52 15.23 -9.39 8.16
C LEU A 52 14.21 -9.33 9.30
N LEU A 53 13.33 -8.32 9.31
CA LEU A 53 12.26 -8.20 10.30
C LEU A 53 11.32 -9.42 10.25
N THR A 54 11.09 -9.97 9.08
CA THR A 54 10.25 -11.15 8.87
C THR A 54 11.03 -12.47 8.96
N MET A 55 12.26 -12.42 9.44
CA MET A 55 13.15 -13.59 9.63
C MET A 55 13.52 -14.33 8.33
N ASN A 56 13.41 -13.65 7.20
CA ASN A 56 13.89 -14.17 5.92
C ASN A 56 15.38 -13.83 5.79
N THR A 57 16.22 -14.85 5.82
CA THR A 57 17.67 -14.69 5.75
C THR A 57 18.25 -15.00 4.37
N HIS A 58 17.40 -15.06 3.34
CA HIS A 58 17.90 -15.35 2.00
C HIS A 58 18.71 -14.16 1.46
N PRO A 59 19.99 -14.36 1.17
CA PRO A 59 20.89 -13.27 0.77
C PRO A 59 20.53 -12.60 -0.55
N LEU A 60 19.65 -13.20 -1.34
CA LEU A 60 19.14 -12.64 -2.58
C LEU A 60 18.52 -11.24 -2.40
N HIS A 61 18.05 -10.93 -1.21
CA HIS A 61 17.33 -9.69 -0.92
C HIS A 61 18.20 -8.59 -0.32
N PHE A 62 19.43 -8.90 0.13
CA PHE A 62 20.25 -7.90 0.83
C PHE A 62 21.76 -8.02 0.65
N ASP A 63 22.24 -9.04 -0.01
CA ASP A 63 23.68 -9.28 -0.18
C ASP A 63 24.09 -9.10 -1.65
N LYS A 64 24.66 -7.94 -1.97
CA LYS A 64 25.10 -7.61 -3.34
C LYS A 64 26.20 -8.54 -3.85
N GLU A 65 27.07 -8.98 -2.96
CA GLU A 65 28.16 -9.89 -3.32
C GLU A 65 27.61 -11.27 -3.70
N TYR A 66 26.60 -11.73 -2.97
CA TYR A 66 25.94 -13.00 -3.28
C TYR A 66 25.24 -12.98 -4.64
N VAL A 67 24.53 -11.90 -4.96
CA VAL A 67 23.66 -11.85 -6.15
C VAL A 67 24.41 -11.47 -7.43
N LYS A 68 25.63 -10.91 -7.34
CA LYS A 68 26.34 -10.41 -8.52
C LYS A 68 26.55 -11.46 -9.61
N ASP A 69 26.75 -12.72 -9.23
CA ASP A 69 26.97 -13.85 -10.13
C ASP A 69 25.67 -14.68 -10.34
N SER A 70 24.55 -14.26 -9.81
CA SER A 70 23.26 -14.89 -10.05
C SER A 70 22.70 -14.50 -11.42
N GLU A 71 21.69 -15.21 -11.87
CA GLU A 71 21.00 -14.88 -13.12
C GLU A 71 20.40 -13.48 -13.14
N PHE A 72 20.12 -12.89 -11.95
CA PHE A 72 19.55 -11.55 -11.81
C PHE A 72 20.60 -10.45 -11.78
N GLY A 73 21.80 -10.72 -11.27
CA GLY A 73 22.91 -9.77 -11.17
C GLY A 73 22.68 -8.60 -10.22
N GLN A 74 21.56 -8.56 -9.53
CA GLN A 74 21.15 -7.47 -8.63
C GLN A 74 20.24 -7.98 -7.53
N ILE A 75 20.12 -7.20 -6.47
CA ILE A 75 19.21 -7.49 -5.35
C ILE A 75 17.77 -7.51 -5.85
N LEU A 76 17.04 -8.54 -5.43
CA LEU A 76 15.60 -8.64 -5.69
C LEU A 76 14.80 -8.14 -4.50
N VAL A 77 13.71 -7.42 -4.79
CA VAL A 77 12.75 -7.01 -3.77
C VAL A 77 12.00 -8.26 -3.27
N ASN A 78 11.89 -8.38 -1.95
CA ASN A 78 11.06 -9.40 -1.32
C ASN A 78 9.60 -9.22 -1.77
N SER A 79 9.02 -10.25 -2.35
CA SER A 79 7.65 -10.17 -2.88
C SER A 79 6.60 -9.92 -1.82
N CYS A 80 6.85 -10.33 -0.58
CA CYS A 80 5.96 -10.01 0.54
C CYS A 80 5.98 -8.50 0.87
N LEU A 81 7.12 -7.81 0.70
CA LEU A 81 7.19 -6.36 0.81
C LEU A 81 6.35 -5.70 -0.29
N THR A 82 6.49 -6.16 -1.52
CA THR A 82 5.71 -5.65 -2.65
C THR A 82 4.21 -5.81 -2.39
N LEU A 83 3.80 -7.00 -1.95
CA LEU A 83 2.40 -7.27 -1.61
C LEU A 83 1.91 -6.34 -0.50
N SER A 84 2.70 -6.16 0.55
CA SER A 84 2.34 -5.29 1.68
C SER A 84 2.15 -3.84 1.24
N ILE A 85 3.00 -3.33 0.36
CA ILE A 85 2.90 -1.96 -0.17
C ILE A 85 1.65 -1.82 -1.04
N VAL A 86 1.40 -2.77 -1.93
CA VAL A 86 0.22 -2.77 -2.80
C VAL A 86 -1.06 -2.79 -1.96
N ALA A 87 -1.14 -3.68 -0.99
CA ALA A 87 -2.27 -3.74 -0.08
C ALA A 87 -2.44 -2.44 0.71
N GLY A 88 -1.32 -1.89 1.24
CA GLY A 88 -1.34 -0.64 1.99
C GLY A 88 -1.82 0.55 1.16
N MET A 89 -1.37 0.66 -0.09
CA MET A 89 -1.80 1.73 -1.00
C MET A 89 -3.29 1.67 -1.32
N SER A 90 -3.90 0.51 -1.27
CA SER A 90 -5.32 0.33 -1.58
C SER A 90 -6.25 0.68 -0.42
N VAL A 91 -5.72 0.84 0.79
CA VAL A 91 -6.55 0.97 2.01
C VAL A 91 -7.50 2.15 1.94
N SER A 92 -7.00 3.34 1.64
CA SER A 92 -7.84 4.55 1.62
C SER A 92 -8.90 4.53 0.52
N ASP A 93 -8.60 3.87 -0.61
CA ASP A 93 -9.54 3.75 -1.72
C ASP A 93 -10.59 2.67 -1.50
N VAL A 94 -10.20 1.53 -0.95
CA VAL A 94 -11.06 0.34 -1.00
C VAL A 94 -11.38 -0.26 0.36
N SER A 95 -10.41 -0.41 1.26
CA SER A 95 -10.61 -1.29 2.42
C SER A 95 -10.77 -0.58 3.76
N GLN A 96 -10.63 0.74 3.84
CA GLN A 96 -10.68 1.47 5.12
C GLN A 96 -11.98 1.23 5.92
N LYS A 97 -13.08 0.98 5.25
CA LYS A 97 -14.37 0.70 5.88
C LYS A 97 -14.63 -0.79 6.11
N ALA A 98 -13.74 -1.66 5.68
CA ALA A 98 -13.87 -3.09 5.90
C ALA A 98 -13.66 -3.43 7.39
N ILE A 99 -14.38 -4.44 7.86
CA ILE A 99 -14.26 -4.92 9.25
C ILE A 99 -12.97 -5.71 9.41
N ALA A 100 -12.64 -6.56 8.43
CA ALA A 100 -11.47 -7.42 8.45
C ALA A 100 -11.08 -7.84 7.03
N ASN A 101 -9.82 -8.19 6.86
CA ASN A 101 -9.32 -8.86 5.67
C ASN A 101 -9.17 -10.35 5.99
N LEU A 102 -9.93 -11.17 5.30
CA LEU A 102 -9.99 -12.60 5.56
C LEU A 102 -9.23 -13.46 4.53
N GLY A 103 -8.45 -12.83 3.68
CA GLY A 103 -7.65 -13.53 2.66
C GLY A 103 -7.95 -13.14 1.23
#